data_b30381b0ba252ac4ced8a6125b3f438a
#
_entry.id   b30381b0ba252ac4ced8a6125b3f438a
#
_cell.length_a   1.000
_cell.length_b   1.000
_cell.length_c   1.000
_cell.angle_alpha   90.00
_cell.angle_beta   90.00
_cell.angle_gamma   90.00
#
_symmetry.space_group_name_H-M   'P 1'
#
loop_
_entity.id
_entity.type
_entity.pdbx_description
1 polymer ?
#
loop_
_entity_poly.entity_id
_entity_poly.type
_entity_poly.pdbx_seq_one_letter_code
_entity_poly.pdbx_strand_id
1 'polypeptide(L)'
;MLRNRYLSFIGVVCLVSICFTPLLCPTVAVSLPEDCAVLGADIYTDQSVQGPVGPSDGDRLPSDSVNFTASIDLSTYEYTGDAITPSVSVFADSGLKLTCGTDYEVFYANNVAPGCADIAVNGLGDYAGATTRLSFQIVRSSDNKIALSGSWVCENGKWWWRYEAGGWPSNCFLTIGGAEYYFDSEGYAATGWRYLSDGWHLFSESCAHLKGWAAIGGHWFFLDETSGSMKTGWVLDNHNWYYLDGSGAMHTGWLLLGNTWYWLEPSGSMATGFKLVNGSLYHFSQSGSMNTGWFVDDGTWYCANGSGAIRTGWFYFDSSWYLLDSNNNGAMLEGFQSVNGNWYYLDSDSGGALECNAWVFSQDGNAYYACSSGAIALKGVKDSVGAIKLNDAEGKPMVGWYWSSAAQTWFYTDPDGVLQRGWQLIGGKWYHLDNESGVMNTGWFRDDDGLWYYLMSSGQMATGWNSIENGEYFFNAAGAWVEPERSARTSFQSQIVSRCYNVPSPGVGLCSEWVSEVFYPVRGSYPNGDACDMFWNWCHSRDISQLKVGMIVAVPTHTHTNAGARWGHIAIYVGNGMVMDNIGYIRATSLAWWLNYYHTTATPQWGWVLNTPLE
;
A
#
# COMPACT_ATOMS: atom_id res chain seq x y z
N MET A 1 -18.73 -10.00 0.11
CA MET A 1 -18.04 -11.29 -0.08
C MET A 1 -16.61 -11.07 -0.63
N LEU A 2 -15.87 -10.15 -0.03
CA LEU A 2 -14.54 -9.67 -0.50
C LEU A 2 -13.37 -10.32 0.25
N ARG A 3 -13.45 -11.59 0.60
CA ARG A 3 -12.46 -12.24 1.49
C ARG A 3 -11.57 -13.31 0.85
N ASN A 4 -11.63 -13.56 -0.46
CA ASN A 4 -10.93 -14.73 -1.03
C ASN A 4 -10.28 -14.53 -2.41
N ARG A 5 -9.70 -13.37 -2.73
CA ARG A 5 -8.91 -13.22 -3.96
C ARG A 5 -7.44 -12.75 -3.79
N TYR A 6 -6.88 -12.90 -2.58
CA TYR A 6 -5.47 -12.53 -2.32
C TYR A 6 -4.49 -13.71 -2.33
N LEU A 7 -4.79 -14.80 -3.00
CA LEU A 7 -3.80 -15.87 -3.17
C LEU A 7 -3.98 -16.51 -4.55
N SER A 8 -3.18 -16.09 -5.48
CA SER A 8 -2.69 -16.77 -6.67
C SER A 8 -2.66 -15.85 -7.88
N PHE A 9 -1.56 -15.13 -8.08
CA PHE A 9 -1.05 -14.86 -9.43
C PHE A 9 0.44 -14.48 -9.33
N ILE A 10 1.27 -15.51 -9.25
CA ILE A 10 2.62 -15.46 -9.78
C ILE A 10 2.50 -16.01 -11.19
N GLY A 11 2.79 -15.21 -12.19
CA GLY A 11 3.00 -15.74 -13.52
C GLY A 11 2.57 -14.80 -14.64
N VAL A 12 3.58 -14.36 -15.34
CA VAL A 12 3.59 -13.88 -16.72
C VAL A 12 3.17 -12.43 -16.97
N VAL A 13 4.16 -11.57 -16.83
CA VAL A 13 4.19 -10.25 -17.48
C VAL A 13 4.58 -10.47 -18.94
N CYS A 14 3.65 -10.26 -19.87
CA CYS A 14 3.96 -10.00 -21.28
C CYS A 14 3.90 -8.50 -21.52
N LEU A 15 5.04 -7.83 -21.43
CA LEU A 15 5.21 -6.47 -21.92
C LEU A 15 5.60 -6.54 -23.40
N VAL A 16 4.65 -6.26 -24.29
CA VAL A 16 4.96 -5.90 -25.68
C VAL A 16 5.01 -4.38 -25.75
N SER A 17 6.21 -3.83 -25.63
CA SER A 17 6.48 -2.43 -25.98
C SER A 17 6.86 -2.40 -27.46
N ILE A 18 5.94 -2.00 -28.33
CA ILE A 18 6.24 -1.68 -29.71
C ILE A 18 6.35 -0.16 -29.82
N CYS A 19 7.58 0.33 -29.91
CA CYS A 19 7.86 1.68 -30.35
C CYS A 19 7.59 1.79 -31.86
N PHE A 20 6.53 2.49 -32.25
CA PHE A 20 6.43 3.06 -33.58
C PHE A 20 6.51 4.57 -33.49
N THR A 21 7.41 5.15 -34.28
CA THR A 21 7.51 6.58 -34.52
C THR A 21 6.22 7.08 -35.19
N PRO A 22 5.60 8.15 -34.68
CA PRO A 22 4.34 8.62 -35.25
C PRO A 22 4.57 9.59 -36.39
N LEU A 23 3.88 9.36 -37.50
CA LEU A 23 3.49 10.40 -38.43
C LEU A 23 2.49 11.32 -37.74
N LEU A 24 2.76 12.61 -37.76
CA LEU A 24 2.02 13.70 -37.18
C LEU A 24 0.51 13.64 -37.46
N CYS A 25 -0.28 13.40 -36.44
CA CYS A 25 -1.67 13.81 -36.38
C CYS A 25 -1.88 14.52 -35.03
N PRO A 26 -2.70 15.58 -34.96
CA PRO A 26 -2.83 16.39 -33.75
C PRO A 26 -3.43 15.55 -32.63
N THR A 27 -2.58 15.13 -31.71
CA THR A 27 -2.97 14.51 -30.45
C THR A 27 -3.75 15.55 -29.66
N VAL A 28 -5.02 15.28 -29.40
CA VAL A 28 -5.66 15.78 -28.20
C VAL A 28 -4.98 15.02 -27.06
N ALA A 29 -3.90 15.58 -26.57
CA ALA A 29 -3.25 15.09 -25.38
C ALA A 29 -4.28 15.23 -24.26
N VAL A 30 -4.83 14.10 -23.80
CA VAL A 30 -5.27 14.01 -22.43
C VAL A 30 -4.00 14.21 -21.62
N SER A 31 -3.79 15.43 -21.13
CA SER A 31 -2.71 15.69 -20.19
C SER A 31 -3.03 14.92 -18.94
N LEU A 32 -2.47 13.72 -18.86
CA LEU A 32 -2.26 13.08 -17.56
C LEU A 32 -1.42 14.07 -16.75
N PRO A 33 -1.75 14.34 -15.49
CA PRO A 33 -1.00 15.30 -14.68
C PRO A 33 0.49 14.93 -14.72
N GLU A 34 1.33 15.97 -14.79
CA GLU A 34 2.82 15.87 -14.93
C GLU A 34 3.51 15.12 -13.78
N ASP A 35 2.78 14.63 -12.79
CA ASP A 35 3.31 13.82 -11.68
C ASP A 35 3.67 12.37 -12.08
N CYS A 36 3.51 11.97 -13.35
CA CYS A 36 3.97 10.68 -13.86
C CYS A 36 5.45 10.68 -14.32
N ALA A 37 6.15 11.79 -14.20
CA ALA A 37 7.58 11.85 -14.52
C ALA A 37 8.41 11.81 -13.23
N VAL A 38 9.16 10.72 -13.08
CA VAL A 38 10.32 10.57 -12.19
C VAL A 38 10.01 10.49 -10.69
N LEU A 39 9.61 9.32 -10.26
CA LEU A 39 10.18 8.79 -9.02
C LEU A 39 10.94 7.52 -9.41
N GLY A 40 12.25 7.57 -9.21
CA GLY A 40 13.14 6.43 -9.35
C GLY A 40 12.57 5.24 -8.60
N ALA A 41 12.67 4.08 -9.22
CA ALA A 41 12.27 2.82 -8.64
C ALA A 41 13.05 2.58 -7.34
N ASP A 42 12.51 2.99 -6.22
CA ASP A 42 12.80 2.34 -4.97
C ASP A 42 11.95 1.07 -4.97
N ILE A 43 12.65 -0.02 -5.24
CA ILE A 43 12.15 -1.38 -5.11
C ILE A 43 11.81 -1.58 -3.62
N TYR A 44 10.56 -1.34 -3.27
CA TYR A 44 10.01 -1.94 -2.07
C TYR A 44 9.76 -3.42 -2.38
N THR A 45 10.70 -4.25 -1.97
CA THR A 45 10.47 -5.69 -1.82
C THR A 45 9.24 -5.88 -0.94
N ASP A 46 8.29 -6.56 -1.52
CA ASP A 46 7.12 -7.16 -0.89
C ASP A 46 7.46 -7.70 0.51
N GLN A 47 7.02 -6.97 1.53
CA GLN A 47 6.73 -7.54 2.83
C GLN A 47 5.22 -7.61 2.90
N SER A 48 4.71 -8.83 2.83
CA SER A 48 3.36 -9.28 3.09
C SER A 48 2.56 -8.23 3.88
N VAL A 49 1.51 -7.69 3.26
CA VAL A 49 0.47 -6.92 3.93
C VAL A 49 -0.22 -7.87 4.90
N GLN A 50 0.37 -8.03 6.08
CA GLN A 50 -0.41 -8.34 7.25
C GLN A 50 -1.27 -7.09 7.47
N GLY A 51 -2.57 -7.30 7.65
CA GLY A 51 -3.48 -6.25 8.06
C GLY A 51 -2.89 -5.47 9.24
N PRO A 52 -3.31 -4.22 9.49
CA PRO A 52 -2.66 -3.36 10.46
C PRO A 52 -2.46 -4.12 11.74
N VAL A 53 -1.20 -4.46 12.03
CA VAL A 53 -0.80 -4.85 13.37
C VAL A 53 -1.13 -3.61 14.18
N GLY A 54 -2.07 -3.73 15.09
CA GLY A 54 -2.37 -2.65 16.02
C GLY A 54 -1.08 -2.16 16.65
N PRO A 55 -1.02 -0.90 17.06
CA PRO A 55 0.17 -0.31 17.64
C PRO A 55 0.76 -1.27 18.67
N SER A 56 2.10 -1.43 18.65
CA SER A 56 2.82 -2.15 19.71
C SER A 56 2.41 -1.58 21.06
N ASP A 57 2.41 -2.38 22.13
CA ASP A 57 1.96 -1.99 23.49
C ASP A 57 2.56 -0.68 24.04
N GLY A 58 3.51 -0.07 23.37
CA GLY A 58 4.10 1.25 23.71
C GLY A 58 3.47 2.46 23.00
N ASP A 59 2.73 2.26 21.91
CA ASP A 59 2.19 3.33 21.04
C ASP A 59 0.65 3.35 21.00
N ARG A 60 0.00 2.52 21.80
CA ARG A 60 -1.47 2.56 21.94
C ARG A 60 -1.86 3.79 22.74
N LEU A 61 -2.89 4.50 22.25
CA LEU A 61 -3.68 5.32 23.13
C LEU A 61 -4.10 4.45 24.32
N PRO A 62 -3.98 4.93 25.57
CA PRO A 62 -4.52 4.19 26.72
C PRO A 62 -5.98 3.83 26.38
N SER A 63 -6.35 2.57 26.47
CA SER A 63 -7.75 2.19 26.51
C SER A 63 -8.38 3.01 27.62
N ASP A 64 -9.53 3.62 27.42
CA ASP A 64 -10.30 4.48 28.33
C ASP A 64 -9.68 4.53 29.70
N SER A 65 -9.13 5.67 30.15
CA SER A 65 -8.41 5.77 31.41
C SER A 65 -9.31 5.21 32.52
N VAL A 66 -9.00 4.00 32.98
CA VAL A 66 -9.79 3.37 34.00
C VAL A 66 -9.40 4.07 35.31
N ASN A 67 -10.18 5.07 35.67
CA ASN A 67 -10.00 5.80 36.90
C ASN A 67 -10.72 5.09 38.05
N PHE A 68 -10.31 5.40 39.25
CA PHE A 68 -10.98 4.96 40.47
C PHE A 68 -11.07 6.12 41.47
N THR A 69 -12.04 5.99 42.37
CA THR A 69 -12.18 6.87 43.53
C THR A 69 -11.81 6.12 44.82
N ALA A 70 -11.17 6.80 45.75
CA ALA A 70 -10.81 6.23 47.01
C ALA A 70 -11.40 7.05 48.17
N SER A 71 -11.70 6.39 49.29
CA SER A 71 -12.22 7.03 50.47
C SER A 71 -11.75 6.30 51.74
N ILE A 72 -11.71 7.05 52.85
CA ILE A 72 -11.49 6.54 54.21
C ILE A 72 -12.68 6.86 55.09
N ASP A 73 -12.92 6.04 56.12
CA ASP A 73 -14.11 6.14 56.96
C ASP A 73 -14.08 7.41 57.86
N LEU A 74 -12.91 7.83 58.29
CA LEU A 74 -12.74 8.99 59.17
C LEU A 74 -11.64 9.91 58.64
N SER A 75 -11.84 11.20 58.74
CA SER A 75 -10.81 12.24 58.40
C SER A 75 -9.89 12.59 59.58
N THR A 76 -10.18 12.07 60.77
CA THR A 76 -9.39 12.38 61.98
C THR A 76 -9.24 11.13 62.86
N TYR A 77 -8.05 10.84 63.30
CA TYR A 77 -7.70 9.70 64.15
C TYR A 77 -6.98 10.15 65.40
N GLU A 78 -7.15 9.43 66.51
CA GLU A 78 -6.48 9.74 67.76
C GLU A 78 -5.02 9.24 67.73
N TYR A 79 -4.08 10.07 68.20
CA TYR A 79 -2.67 9.71 68.32
C TYR A 79 -2.47 8.55 69.31
N THR A 80 -1.93 7.45 68.81
CA THR A 80 -1.66 6.24 69.60
C THR A 80 -0.18 6.04 69.93
N GLY A 81 0.73 6.76 69.26
CA GLY A 81 2.16 6.52 69.28
C GLY A 81 2.66 5.53 68.23
N ASP A 82 1.75 4.78 67.62
CA ASP A 82 1.98 3.81 66.56
C ASP A 82 1.53 4.38 65.19
N ALA A 83 1.95 3.74 64.10
CA ALA A 83 1.52 4.10 62.76
C ALA A 83 0.01 3.87 62.55
N ILE A 84 -0.71 4.90 62.18
CA ILE A 84 -2.15 4.86 61.91
C ILE A 84 -2.33 4.58 60.40
N THR A 85 -3.01 3.48 60.09
CA THR A 85 -3.25 2.99 58.72
C THR A 85 -4.74 2.76 58.46
N PRO A 86 -5.50 3.83 58.18
CA PRO A 86 -6.94 3.70 57.91
C PRO A 86 -7.22 2.74 56.75
N SER A 87 -8.31 1.99 56.82
CA SER A 87 -8.78 1.18 55.73
C SER A 87 -9.25 2.07 54.57
N VAL A 88 -8.67 1.87 53.39
CA VAL A 88 -9.05 2.59 52.18
C VAL A 88 -10.04 1.75 51.38
N SER A 89 -11.17 2.35 51.02
CA SER A 89 -12.13 1.77 50.10
C SER A 89 -11.95 2.39 48.72
N VAL A 90 -11.72 1.57 47.70
CA VAL A 90 -11.49 2.01 46.30
C VAL A 90 -12.57 1.42 45.40
N PHE A 91 -13.14 2.26 44.55
CA PHE A 91 -14.16 1.90 43.59
C PHE A 91 -13.79 2.41 42.19
N ALA A 92 -13.91 1.57 41.19
CA ALA A 92 -13.83 1.99 39.78
C ALA A 92 -14.99 2.93 39.43
N ASP A 93 -14.87 3.70 38.36
CA ASP A 93 -15.94 4.57 37.85
C ASP A 93 -17.24 3.79 37.53
N SER A 94 -17.12 2.51 37.23
CA SER A 94 -18.25 1.58 37.06
C SER A 94 -18.99 1.25 38.37
N GLY A 95 -18.51 1.67 39.54
CA GLY A 95 -19.03 1.34 40.86
C GLY A 95 -18.52 -0.02 41.40
N LEU A 96 -17.64 -0.72 40.68
CA LEU A 96 -17.03 -1.97 41.13
C LEU A 96 -16.03 -1.67 42.26
N LYS A 97 -16.15 -2.38 43.38
CA LYS A 97 -15.18 -2.32 44.48
C LYS A 97 -13.90 -3.05 44.09
N LEU A 98 -12.77 -2.37 44.18
CA LEU A 98 -11.43 -2.87 43.82
C LEU A 98 -10.76 -3.58 45.01
N THR A 99 -9.81 -4.47 44.72
CA THR A 99 -9.10 -5.31 45.67
C THR A 99 -7.66 -4.85 45.86
N CYS A 100 -7.27 -4.51 47.09
CA CYS A 100 -5.92 -4.14 47.43
C CYS A 100 -4.94 -5.30 47.19
N GLY A 101 -3.77 -4.97 46.63
CA GLY A 101 -2.73 -5.94 46.24
C GLY A 101 -2.96 -6.61 44.86
N THR A 102 -4.16 -6.45 44.24
CA THR A 102 -4.47 -6.94 42.89
C THR A 102 -4.75 -5.77 41.96
N ASP A 103 -5.67 -4.89 42.32
CA ASP A 103 -6.12 -3.77 41.48
C ASP A 103 -5.48 -2.45 41.90
N TYR A 104 -5.02 -2.35 43.14
CA TYR A 104 -4.33 -1.17 43.67
C TYR A 104 -3.44 -1.51 44.89
N GLU A 105 -2.54 -0.58 45.20
CA GLU A 105 -1.73 -0.61 46.41
C GLU A 105 -1.83 0.72 47.16
N VAL A 106 -1.58 0.70 48.48
CA VAL A 106 -1.75 1.85 49.36
C VAL A 106 -0.45 2.13 50.13
N PHE A 107 -0.03 3.39 50.11
CA PHE A 107 1.13 3.88 50.83
C PHE A 107 0.71 4.96 51.83
N TYR A 108 1.25 4.90 53.02
CA TYR A 108 1.03 5.89 54.07
C TYR A 108 2.30 6.66 54.37
N ALA A 109 2.17 7.97 54.54
CA ALA A 109 3.26 8.84 54.93
C ALA A 109 2.81 9.76 56.07
N ASN A 110 3.76 10.16 56.97
CA ASN A 110 3.51 11.03 58.10
C ASN A 110 2.45 10.50 59.08
N ASN A 111 2.22 9.20 59.14
CA ASN A 111 1.11 8.57 59.79
C ASN A 111 1.40 8.09 61.25
N VAL A 112 2.44 8.59 61.87
CA VAL A 112 2.85 8.24 63.24
C VAL A 112 2.70 9.40 64.22
N ALA A 113 3.07 10.62 63.85
CA ALA A 113 3.05 11.78 64.73
C ALA A 113 1.76 12.61 64.57
N PRO A 114 1.33 13.34 65.62
CA PRO A 114 0.25 14.30 65.47
C PRO A 114 0.52 15.30 64.35
N GLY A 115 -0.49 15.55 63.50
CA GLY A 115 -0.40 16.36 62.30
C GLY A 115 -1.19 15.76 61.13
N CYS A 116 -0.89 16.23 59.93
CA CYS A 116 -1.49 15.72 58.71
C CYS A 116 -0.73 14.47 58.25
N ALA A 117 -1.46 13.44 57.93
CA ALA A 117 -0.95 12.20 57.32
C ALA A 117 -1.52 12.00 55.91
N ASP A 118 -0.71 11.43 55.05
CA ASP A 118 -1.04 11.22 53.63
C ASP A 118 -1.26 9.74 53.32
N ILE A 119 -2.16 9.48 52.39
CA ILE A 119 -2.39 8.17 51.79
C ILE A 119 -2.26 8.34 50.28
N ALA A 120 -1.35 7.60 49.66
CA ALA A 120 -1.32 7.46 48.22
C ALA A 120 -1.90 6.09 47.83
N VAL A 121 -2.79 6.06 46.85
CA VAL A 121 -3.38 4.85 46.26
C VAL A 121 -2.96 4.80 44.81
N ASN A 122 -2.20 3.78 44.42
CA ASN A 122 -1.70 3.61 43.08
C ASN A 122 -2.37 2.40 42.46
N GLY A 123 -2.88 2.53 41.23
CA GLY A 123 -3.49 1.44 40.48
C GLY A 123 -2.48 0.41 40.02
N LEU A 124 -2.92 -0.86 40.01
CA LEU A 124 -2.19 -2.02 39.52
C LEU A 124 -3.02 -2.71 38.41
N GLY A 125 -2.37 -3.56 37.61
CA GLY A 125 -3.04 -4.34 36.57
C GLY A 125 -3.79 -3.45 35.57
N ASP A 126 -5.09 -3.65 35.44
CA ASP A 126 -5.94 -2.87 34.53
C ASP A 126 -6.07 -1.40 34.94
N TYR A 127 -5.72 -1.05 36.18
CA TYR A 127 -5.75 0.30 36.73
C TYR A 127 -4.36 0.94 36.81
N ALA A 128 -3.34 0.33 36.21
CA ALA A 128 -1.98 0.84 36.24
C ALA A 128 -1.91 2.26 35.64
N GLY A 129 -1.30 3.19 36.39
CA GLY A 129 -1.20 4.62 36.01
C GLY A 129 -2.29 5.50 36.62
N ALA A 130 -3.38 4.96 37.14
CA ALA A 130 -4.35 5.71 37.94
C ALA A 130 -3.81 5.90 39.35
N THR A 131 -3.87 7.13 39.89
CA THR A 131 -3.45 7.44 41.24
C THR A 131 -4.46 8.36 41.92
N THR A 132 -4.64 8.19 43.22
CA THR A 132 -5.42 9.13 44.02
C THR A 132 -4.77 9.34 45.37
N ARG A 133 -5.05 10.46 46.02
CA ARG A 133 -4.54 10.81 47.34
C ARG A 133 -5.67 11.11 48.30
N LEU A 134 -5.44 10.71 49.52
CA LEU A 134 -6.29 11.05 50.66
C LEU A 134 -5.37 11.59 51.78
N SER A 135 -5.92 12.39 52.66
CA SER A 135 -5.23 12.83 53.85
C SER A 135 -6.13 12.67 55.06
N PHE A 136 -5.51 12.50 56.23
CA PHE A 136 -6.23 12.45 57.50
C PHE A 136 -5.39 13.16 58.58
N GLN A 137 -6.06 13.60 59.64
CA GLN A 137 -5.44 14.26 60.76
C GLN A 137 -5.18 13.28 61.90
N ILE A 138 -4.01 13.34 62.49
CA ILE A 138 -3.69 12.66 63.75
C ILE A 138 -3.70 13.71 64.85
N VAL A 139 -4.63 13.55 65.83
CA VAL A 139 -4.85 14.52 66.92
C VAL A 139 -4.66 13.84 68.28
N ARG A 140 -4.17 14.57 69.27
CA ARG A 140 -4.16 14.07 70.62
C ARG A 140 -5.55 14.15 71.24
N SER A 141 -5.86 13.26 72.20
CA SER A 141 -7.17 13.16 72.81
C SER A 141 -7.69 14.46 73.42
N SER A 142 -6.79 15.38 73.82
CA SER A 142 -7.12 16.71 74.35
C SER A 142 -7.59 17.72 73.27
N ASP A 143 -7.35 17.46 72.01
CA ASP A 143 -7.43 18.48 70.95
C ASP A 143 -8.65 18.29 70.01
N ASN A 144 -9.47 17.29 70.26
CA ASN A 144 -10.47 16.73 69.35
C ASN A 144 -11.68 17.63 68.99
N LYS A 145 -11.71 18.92 69.35
CA LYS A 145 -12.78 19.84 68.98
C LYS A 145 -12.36 21.15 68.28
N ILE A 146 -11.06 21.41 68.20
CA ILE A 146 -10.53 22.71 67.69
C ILE A 146 -9.46 22.51 66.58
N ALA A 147 -9.21 21.27 66.17
CA ALA A 147 -7.97 20.86 65.48
C ALA A 147 -7.74 21.42 64.07
N LEU A 148 -8.76 21.95 63.39
CA LEU A 148 -8.63 22.47 62.00
C LEU A 148 -9.00 23.95 61.87
N SER A 149 -9.60 24.56 62.87
CA SER A 149 -9.85 26.02 62.87
C SER A 149 -8.55 26.77 63.08
N GLY A 150 -8.40 27.82 62.33
CA GLY A 150 -7.18 28.60 62.32
C GLY A 150 -7.31 29.89 61.54
N SER A 151 -6.19 30.52 61.32
CA SER A 151 -6.10 31.75 60.55
C SER A 151 -4.86 31.78 59.66
N TRP A 152 -5.01 32.38 58.48
CA TRP A 152 -3.89 32.66 57.61
C TRP A 152 -2.96 33.72 58.23
N VAL A 153 -1.68 33.45 58.21
CA VAL A 153 -0.63 34.38 58.63
C VAL A 153 0.32 34.58 57.46
N CYS A 154 0.66 35.83 57.17
CA CYS A 154 1.68 36.19 56.19
C CYS A 154 2.92 36.74 56.92
N GLU A 155 4.04 36.10 56.70
CA GLU A 155 5.32 36.52 57.26
C GLU A 155 6.38 36.52 56.16
N ASN A 156 7.05 37.65 55.95
CA ASN A 156 8.07 37.83 54.90
C ASN A 156 7.59 37.45 53.50
N GLY A 157 6.30 37.67 53.20
CA GLY A 157 5.69 37.32 51.90
C GLY A 157 5.34 35.84 51.72
N LYS A 158 5.56 35.02 52.76
CA LYS A 158 5.16 33.61 52.78
C LYS A 158 3.92 33.45 53.66
N TRP A 159 2.98 32.61 53.15
CA TRP A 159 1.76 32.32 53.86
C TRP A 159 1.88 30.98 54.60
N TRP A 160 1.27 30.91 55.85
CA TRP A 160 1.15 29.70 56.63
C TRP A 160 -0.17 29.70 57.40
N TRP A 161 -0.62 28.53 57.80
CA TRP A 161 -1.87 28.35 58.53
C TRP A 161 -1.54 28.14 60.02
N ARG A 162 -2.03 29.02 60.85
CA ARG A 162 -1.89 28.88 62.30
C ARG A 162 -3.16 28.28 62.87
N TYR A 163 -3.05 27.11 63.49
CA TYR A 163 -4.17 26.52 64.21
C TYR A 163 -4.53 27.33 65.45
N GLU A 164 -5.86 27.40 65.78
CA GLU A 164 -6.33 28.04 67.01
C GLU A 164 -5.77 27.35 68.25
N ALA A 165 -5.59 26.02 68.23
CA ALA A 165 -4.96 25.21 69.25
C ALA A 165 -3.45 25.38 69.38
N GLY A 166 -2.83 26.18 68.48
CA GLY A 166 -1.39 26.32 68.36
C GLY A 166 -0.74 25.34 67.42
N GLY A 167 0.41 25.76 66.84
CA GLY A 167 1.10 24.97 65.81
C GLY A 167 0.63 25.27 64.40
N TRP A 168 1.15 24.53 63.44
CA TRP A 168 0.90 24.68 62.00
C TRP A 168 1.02 23.33 61.26
N PRO A 169 0.37 23.18 60.08
CA PRO A 169 0.55 22.02 59.22
C PRO A 169 1.96 22.00 58.62
N SER A 170 2.58 20.83 58.48
CA SER A 170 3.87 20.67 57.78
C SER A 170 3.93 19.36 57.00
N ASN A 171 4.57 19.39 55.83
CA ASN A 171 4.68 18.26 54.88
C ASN A 171 3.34 17.58 54.58
N CYS A 172 2.27 18.34 54.45
CA CYS A 172 0.93 17.75 54.22
C CYS A 172 0.02 18.65 53.40
N PHE A 173 -0.98 18.03 52.81
CA PHE A 173 -2.14 18.71 52.26
C PHE A 173 -3.17 19.03 53.36
N LEU A 174 -3.79 20.19 53.27
CA LEU A 174 -4.89 20.59 54.12
C LEU A 174 -5.95 21.36 53.34
N THR A 175 -7.22 20.98 53.51
CA THR A 175 -8.35 21.71 52.92
C THR A 175 -8.80 22.82 53.83
N ILE A 176 -8.75 24.04 53.34
CA ILE A 176 -9.16 25.25 54.10
C ILE A 176 -10.16 26.03 53.22
N GLY A 177 -11.36 26.24 53.73
CA GLY A 177 -12.38 27.02 53.03
C GLY A 177 -12.81 26.41 51.68
N GLY A 178 -12.65 25.11 51.50
CA GLY A 178 -13.01 24.38 50.26
C GLY A 178 -11.88 24.32 49.19
N ALA A 179 -10.71 24.96 49.46
CA ALA A 179 -9.52 24.85 48.62
C ALA A 179 -8.47 23.99 49.31
N GLU A 180 -7.71 23.22 48.54
CA GLU A 180 -6.62 22.38 49.02
C GLU A 180 -5.29 23.16 48.96
N TYR A 181 -4.47 23.00 49.99
CA TYR A 181 -3.18 23.63 50.11
C TYR A 181 -2.15 22.60 50.53
N TYR A 182 -0.90 22.77 50.09
CA TYR A 182 0.24 21.98 50.59
C TYR A 182 1.15 22.85 51.42
N PHE A 183 1.52 22.37 52.58
CA PHE A 183 2.45 23.05 53.50
C PHE A 183 3.78 22.30 53.50
N ASP A 184 4.88 23.03 53.32
CA ASP A 184 6.23 22.47 53.30
C ASP A 184 6.71 22.06 54.71
N SER A 185 7.95 21.56 54.84
CA SER A 185 8.53 21.14 56.12
C SER A 185 8.64 22.28 57.14
N GLU A 186 8.69 23.52 56.70
CA GLU A 186 8.73 24.70 57.53
C GLU A 186 7.32 25.23 57.89
N GLY A 187 6.30 24.67 57.30
CA GLY A 187 4.91 25.02 57.50
C GLY A 187 4.40 26.14 56.59
N TYR A 188 5.15 26.54 55.55
CA TYR A 188 4.71 27.53 54.59
C TYR A 188 3.88 26.90 53.46
N ALA A 189 2.83 27.56 53.10
CA ALA A 189 1.98 27.14 51.98
C ALA A 189 2.73 27.27 50.65
N ALA A 190 2.68 26.22 49.84
CA ALA A 190 3.37 26.14 48.54
C ALA A 190 2.76 27.11 47.53
N THR A 191 3.62 27.69 46.68
CA THR A 191 3.26 28.44 45.48
C THR A 191 4.08 27.94 44.29
N GLY A 192 3.52 28.06 43.06
CA GLY A 192 4.20 27.62 41.84
C GLY A 192 4.38 26.11 41.79
N TRP A 193 5.31 25.67 40.98
CA TRP A 193 5.60 24.24 40.81
C TRP A 193 6.32 23.66 42.03
N ARG A 194 5.86 22.51 42.50
CA ARG A 194 6.46 21.69 43.54
C ARG A 194 6.51 20.24 43.14
N TYR A 195 7.66 19.60 43.35
CA TYR A 195 7.81 18.16 43.16
C TYR A 195 7.53 17.46 44.48
N LEU A 196 6.47 16.64 44.49
CA LEU A 196 6.07 15.84 45.65
C LEU A 196 6.31 14.35 45.35
N SER A 197 5.94 13.47 46.27
CA SER A 197 6.27 12.05 46.16
C SER A 197 5.65 11.35 44.94
N ASP A 198 4.59 11.90 44.36
CA ASP A 198 3.83 11.37 43.21
C ASP A 198 3.98 12.22 41.93
N GLY A 199 4.85 13.25 41.96
CA GLY A 199 5.12 14.04 40.75
C GLY A 199 5.11 15.56 40.99
N TRP A 200 5.04 16.29 39.89
CA TRP A 200 4.93 17.73 39.91
C TRP A 200 3.50 18.17 40.21
N HIS A 201 3.36 19.12 41.11
CA HIS A 201 2.10 19.79 41.48
C HIS A 201 2.24 21.29 41.25
N LEU A 202 1.13 21.95 40.96
CA LEU A 202 1.07 23.38 40.73
C LEU A 202 0.15 24.05 41.74
N PHE A 203 0.68 25.11 42.38
CA PHE A 203 -0.07 25.91 43.33
C PHE A 203 -0.18 27.35 42.80
N SER A 204 -1.36 27.94 42.95
CA SER A 204 -1.61 29.33 42.55
C SER A 204 -0.79 30.32 43.37
N GLU A 205 -0.81 31.60 42.97
CA GLU A 205 -0.22 32.68 43.78
C GLU A 205 -0.93 32.85 45.14
N SER A 206 -2.17 32.41 45.26
CA SER A 206 -2.94 32.33 46.50
C SER A 206 -2.69 31.01 47.26
N CYS A 207 -1.68 30.26 46.89
CA CYS A 207 -1.27 28.96 47.44
C CYS A 207 -2.26 27.81 47.22
N ALA A 208 -3.38 28.02 46.54
CA ALA A 208 -4.33 26.97 46.29
C ALA A 208 -3.77 25.93 45.29
N HIS A 209 -3.93 24.64 45.61
CA HIS A 209 -3.57 23.52 44.75
C HIS A 209 -4.43 23.53 43.50
N LEU A 210 -3.82 23.52 42.31
CA LEU A 210 -4.51 23.53 41.04
C LEU A 210 -4.76 22.10 40.56
N LYS A 211 -5.91 21.91 39.91
CA LYS A 211 -6.34 20.65 39.28
C LYS A 211 -6.93 20.93 37.91
N GLY A 212 -6.92 19.95 37.03
CA GLY A 212 -7.38 20.13 35.63
C GLY A 212 -6.40 20.99 34.81
N TRP A 213 -6.93 21.66 33.80
CA TRP A 213 -6.12 22.47 32.90
C TRP A 213 -5.62 23.77 33.54
N ALA A 214 -4.31 24.01 33.42
CA ALA A 214 -3.65 25.21 33.89
C ALA A 214 -2.75 25.81 32.81
N ALA A 215 -2.89 27.11 32.54
CA ALA A 215 -2.03 27.85 31.61
C ALA A 215 -0.94 28.61 32.36
N ILE A 216 0.32 28.27 32.13
CA ILE A 216 1.49 28.87 32.78
C ILE A 216 2.56 29.16 31.73
N GLY A 217 3.06 30.37 31.69
CA GLY A 217 4.15 30.76 30.81
C GLY A 217 3.85 30.59 29.31
N GLY A 218 2.57 30.66 28.92
CA GLY A 218 2.13 30.46 27.56
C GLY A 218 1.94 29.00 27.14
N HIS A 219 2.12 28.03 28.04
CA HIS A 219 1.89 26.61 27.84
C HIS A 219 0.72 26.12 28.69
N TRP A 220 -0.01 25.14 28.18
CA TRP A 220 -1.04 24.45 28.91
C TRP A 220 -0.50 23.17 29.52
N PHE A 221 -0.90 22.90 30.76
CA PHE A 221 -0.59 21.68 31.53
C PHE A 221 -1.88 21.06 32.00
N PHE A 222 -1.89 19.76 32.16
CA PHE A 222 -3.02 19.05 32.76
C PHE A 222 -2.59 18.43 34.09
N LEU A 223 -3.27 18.84 35.13
CA LEU A 223 -3.10 18.36 36.50
C LEU A 223 -4.23 17.38 36.80
N ASP A 224 -3.91 16.20 37.24
CA ASP A 224 -4.90 15.18 37.57
C ASP A 224 -6.01 15.75 38.45
N GLU A 225 -7.25 15.52 38.08
CA GLU A 225 -8.39 16.14 38.80
C GLU A 225 -8.52 15.64 40.26
N THR A 226 -8.00 14.45 40.55
CA THR A 226 -8.05 13.85 41.88
C THR A 226 -6.80 14.19 42.66
N SER A 227 -5.63 13.80 42.16
CA SER A 227 -4.35 13.96 42.87
C SER A 227 -3.73 15.35 42.70
N GLY A 228 -4.04 16.09 41.63
CA GLY A 228 -3.38 17.32 41.24
C GLY A 228 -1.98 17.16 40.68
N SER A 229 -1.52 15.91 40.47
CA SER A 229 -0.21 15.64 39.86
C SER A 229 -0.23 15.95 38.37
N MET A 230 0.86 16.54 37.86
CA MET A 230 1.03 16.87 36.45
C MET A 230 1.07 15.59 35.58
N LYS A 231 0.26 15.54 34.58
CA LYS A 231 0.25 14.45 33.60
C LYS A 231 1.26 14.68 32.49
N THR A 232 1.71 13.58 31.90
CA THR A 232 2.50 13.53 30.66
C THR A 232 1.97 12.42 29.78
N GLY A 233 2.25 12.47 28.49
CA GLY A 233 1.71 11.52 27.52
C GLY A 233 0.25 11.82 27.15
N TRP A 234 -0.47 10.80 26.77
CA TRP A 234 -1.87 10.93 26.37
C TRP A 234 -2.81 11.14 27.56
N VAL A 235 -3.69 12.12 27.46
CA VAL A 235 -4.72 12.43 28.45
C VAL A 235 -6.08 12.54 27.76
N LEU A 236 -7.07 11.84 28.26
CA LEU A 236 -8.46 11.95 27.84
C LEU A 236 -9.18 12.93 28.77
N ASP A 237 -9.70 14.01 28.20
CA ASP A 237 -10.55 14.97 28.90
C ASP A 237 -11.75 15.35 28.05
N ASN A 238 -12.96 15.32 28.62
CA ASN A 238 -14.22 15.65 27.96
C ASN A 238 -14.38 14.99 26.58
N HIS A 239 -14.06 13.69 26.46
CA HIS A 239 -14.09 12.89 25.23
C HIS A 239 -13.08 13.27 24.15
N ASN A 240 -12.10 14.15 24.46
CA ASN A 240 -11.02 14.51 23.57
C ASN A 240 -9.67 14.04 24.12
N TRP A 241 -8.84 13.50 23.23
CA TRP A 241 -7.47 13.16 23.58
C TRP A 241 -6.56 14.36 23.41
N TYR A 242 -5.63 14.53 24.36
CA TYR A 242 -4.58 15.54 24.35
C TYR A 242 -3.24 14.85 24.60
N TYR A 243 -2.17 15.44 24.13
CA TYR A 243 -0.83 14.93 24.40
C TYR A 243 0.00 15.97 25.13
N LEU A 244 0.51 15.59 26.29
CA LEU A 244 1.42 16.37 27.10
C LEU A 244 2.84 15.81 26.89
N ASP A 245 3.79 16.66 26.54
CA ASP A 245 5.18 16.24 26.35
C ASP A 245 5.85 15.83 27.67
N GLY A 246 7.14 15.42 27.61
CA GLY A 246 7.90 15.03 28.81
C GLY A 246 8.07 16.12 29.85
N SER A 247 7.83 17.38 29.50
CA SER A 247 7.80 18.52 30.43
C SER A 247 6.41 18.79 31.01
N GLY A 248 5.38 18.05 30.55
CA GLY A 248 3.98 18.26 30.89
C GLY A 248 3.29 19.32 30.04
N ALA A 249 3.98 19.96 29.11
CA ALA A 249 3.37 20.97 28.24
C ALA A 249 2.51 20.31 27.15
N MET A 250 1.29 20.86 26.94
CA MET A 250 0.38 20.39 25.92
C MET A 250 0.95 20.60 24.52
N HIS A 251 1.02 19.53 23.74
CA HIS A 251 1.47 19.56 22.35
C HIS A 251 0.37 20.04 21.41
N THR A 252 0.75 20.76 20.36
CA THR A 252 -0.12 21.14 19.24
C THR A 252 0.61 20.94 17.91
N GLY A 253 -0.13 20.70 16.82
CA GLY A 253 0.48 20.44 15.52
C GLY A 253 0.84 18.97 15.31
N TRP A 254 1.83 18.71 14.45
CA TRP A 254 2.28 17.36 14.13
C TRP A 254 3.03 16.71 15.28
N LEU A 255 2.63 15.50 15.62
CA LEU A 255 3.25 14.68 16.66
C LEU A 255 3.62 13.30 16.08
N LEU A 256 4.88 12.93 16.19
CA LEU A 256 5.37 11.59 15.83
C LEU A 256 5.66 10.79 17.10
N LEU A 257 4.95 9.69 17.28
CA LEU A 257 5.22 8.73 18.35
C LEU A 257 5.55 7.37 17.75
N GLY A 258 6.74 6.87 17.99
CA GLY A 258 7.24 5.72 17.27
C GLY A 258 7.28 6.01 15.76
N ASN A 259 6.52 5.25 14.97
CA ASN A 259 6.39 5.46 13.53
C ASN A 259 5.00 5.99 13.13
N THR A 260 4.20 6.45 14.09
CA THR A 260 2.83 6.90 13.88
C THR A 260 2.72 8.41 14.01
N TRP A 261 2.16 9.05 12.99
CA TRP A 261 1.87 10.46 13.00
C TRP A 261 0.47 10.76 13.53
N TYR A 262 0.37 11.80 14.33
CA TYR A 262 -0.85 12.38 14.87
C TYR A 262 -0.90 13.87 14.56
N TRP A 263 -2.09 14.42 14.54
CA TRP A 263 -2.29 15.87 14.48
C TRP A 263 -3.05 16.34 15.72
N LEU A 264 -2.46 17.26 16.47
CA LEU A 264 -3.11 17.94 17.57
C LEU A 264 -3.57 19.32 17.06
N GLU A 265 -4.87 19.56 17.15
CA GLU A 265 -5.47 20.82 16.76
C GLU A 265 -4.85 22.00 17.56
N PRO A 266 -5.02 23.25 17.13
CA PRO A 266 -4.58 24.42 17.94
C PRO A 266 -5.18 24.44 19.35
N SER A 267 -6.32 23.80 19.57
CA SER A 267 -6.91 23.56 20.89
C SER A 267 -6.17 22.54 21.73
N GLY A 268 -5.23 21.80 21.15
CA GLY A 268 -4.56 20.62 21.74
C GLY A 268 -5.29 19.31 21.53
N SER A 269 -6.56 19.32 21.08
CA SER A 269 -7.31 18.08 20.89
C SER A 269 -6.79 17.27 19.70
N MET A 270 -6.72 15.95 19.86
CA MET A 270 -6.29 15.02 18.82
C MET A 270 -7.30 14.98 17.67
N ALA A 271 -6.82 15.11 16.45
CA ALA A 271 -7.63 15.04 15.25
C ALA A 271 -8.03 13.61 14.92
N THR A 272 -9.26 13.44 14.43
CA THR A 272 -9.78 12.22 13.81
C THR A 272 -10.53 12.57 12.54
N GLY A 273 -10.69 11.61 11.61
CA GLY A 273 -11.34 11.86 10.33
C GLY A 273 -10.53 12.80 9.42
N PHE A 274 -11.21 13.40 8.45
CA PHE A 274 -10.56 14.29 7.48
C PHE A 274 -10.21 15.65 8.08
N LYS A 275 -8.97 16.08 7.86
CA LYS A 275 -8.44 17.37 8.33
C LYS A 275 -7.62 18.07 7.25
N LEU A 276 -7.91 19.35 7.04
CA LEU A 276 -7.11 20.21 6.17
C LEU A 276 -5.99 20.85 6.99
N VAL A 277 -4.74 20.46 6.69
CA VAL A 277 -3.56 20.98 7.38
C VAL A 277 -2.63 21.61 6.35
N ASN A 278 -2.36 22.91 6.50
CA ASN A 278 -1.48 23.67 5.60
C ASN A 278 -1.80 23.51 4.10
N GLY A 279 -3.10 23.43 3.76
CA GLY A 279 -3.56 23.29 2.37
C GLY A 279 -3.57 21.87 1.80
N SER A 280 -3.12 20.88 2.55
CA SER A 280 -3.23 19.45 2.21
C SER A 280 -4.26 18.76 3.09
N LEU A 281 -5.05 17.88 2.49
CA LEU A 281 -6.04 17.08 3.21
C LEU A 281 -5.39 15.81 3.73
N TYR A 282 -5.65 15.47 4.96
CA TYR A 282 -5.20 14.25 5.65
C TYR A 282 -6.39 13.51 6.24
N HIS A 283 -6.21 12.23 6.52
CA HIS A 283 -7.19 11.45 7.27
C HIS A 283 -6.52 10.80 8.47
N PHE A 284 -7.18 10.90 9.62
CA PHE A 284 -6.78 10.29 10.89
C PHE A 284 -7.82 9.26 11.31
N SER A 285 -7.38 8.09 11.68
CA SER A 285 -8.27 7.02 12.18
C SER A 285 -8.99 7.46 13.46
N GLN A 286 -9.91 6.66 13.95
CA GLN A 286 -10.56 6.89 15.25
C GLN A 286 -9.56 6.88 16.42
N SER A 287 -8.41 6.21 16.27
CA SER A 287 -7.31 6.26 17.24
C SER A 287 -6.36 7.45 17.04
N GLY A 288 -6.65 8.36 16.11
CA GLY A 288 -5.85 9.54 15.79
C GLY A 288 -4.65 9.27 14.89
N SER A 289 -4.36 8.03 14.53
CA SER A 289 -3.25 7.70 13.66
C SER A 289 -3.49 8.18 12.22
N MET A 290 -2.50 8.85 11.61
CA MET A 290 -2.56 9.31 10.23
C MET A 290 -2.55 8.13 9.25
N ASN A 291 -3.48 8.09 8.33
CA ASN A 291 -3.53 7.08 7.27
C ASN A 291 -2.55 7.40 6.15
N THR A 292 -1.91 6.35 5.62
CA THR A 292 -1.07 6.38 4.42
C THR A 292 -1.45 5.21 3.50
N GLY A 293 -1.22 5.34 2.18
CA GLY A 293 -1.65 4.32 1.23
C GLY A 293 -3.17 4.23 1.11
N TRP A 294 -3.67 3.07 0.70
CA TRP A 294 -5.10 2.81 0.60
C TRP A 294 -5.73 2.54 1.97
N PHE A 295 -6.89 3.15 2.23
CA PHE A 295 -7.68 2.92 3.43
C PHE A 295 -9.17 3.07 3.15
N VAL A 296 -10.00 2.55 4.06
CA VAL A 296 -11.46 2.65 4.00
C VAL A 296 -11.95 3.51 5.16
N ASP A 297 -12.84 4.45 4.87
CA ASP A 297 -13.59 5.19 5.85
C ASP A 297 -15.08 5.18 5.47
N ASP A 298 -15.94 4.78 6.38
CA ASP A 298 -17.39 4.60 6.18
C ASP A 298 -17.75 3.86 4.87
N GLY A 299 -17.03 2.76 4.61
CA GLY A 299 -17.25 1.91 3.43
C GLY A 299 -16.70 2.46 2.11
N THR A 300 -16.12 3.65 2.10
CA THR A 300 -15.55 4.31 0.91
C THR A 300 -14.03 4.19 0.92
N TRP A 301 -13.45 3.88 -0.24
CA TRP A 301 -12.01 3.81 -0.40
C TRP A 301 -11.38 5.18 -0.67
N TYR A 302 -10.24 5.40 -0.08
CA TYR A 302 -9.40 6.59 -0.24
C TYR A 302 -7.94 6.17 -0.39
N CYS A 303 -7.13 7.06 -0.94
CA CYS A 303 -5.68 6.83 -1.02
C CYS A 303 -4.91 8.06 -0.56
N ALA A 304 -4.01 7.88 0.41
CA ALA A 304 -3.06 8.90 0.82
C ALA A 304 -1.65 8.57 0.27
N ASN A 305 -0.85 9.58 0.05
CA ASN A 305 0.56 9.37 -0.30
C ASN A 305 1.40 9.00 0.94
N GLY A 306 2.71 8.75 0.76
CA GLY A 306 3.60 8.38 1.85
C GLY A 306 3.78 9.46 2.94
N SER A 307 3.41 10.72 2.66
CA SER A 307 3.35 11.79 3.67
C SER A 307 1.97 11.96 4.31
N GLY A 308 1.00 11.09 4.00
CA GLY A 308 -0.36 11.12 4.52
C GLY A 308 -1.32 12.04 3.77
N ALA A 309 -0.85 12.84 2.81
CA ALA A 309 -1.74 13.72 2.06
C ALA A 309 -2.64 12.91 1.11
N ILE A 310 -3.95 13.19 1.18
CA ILE A 310 -4.96 12.51 0.36
C ILE A 310 -4.74 12.83 -1.12
N ARG A 311 -4.82 11.79 -1.95
CA ARG A 311 -4.74 11.90 -3.40
C ARG A 311 -6.10 12.23 -3.99
N THR A 312 -6.10 12.91 -5.14
CA THR A 312 -7.30 13.22 -5.93
C THR A 312 -6.98 13.10 -7.42
N GLY A 313 -7.99 12.92 -8.26
CA GLY A 313 -7.84 12.77 -9.70
C GLY A 313 -7.39 11.37 -10.11
N TRP A 314 -6.83 11.25 -11.31
CA TRP A 314 -6.33 9.97 -11.80
C TRP A 314 -5.11 9.51 -11.03
N PHE A 315 -5.12 8.25 -10.60
CA PHE A 315 -4.06 7.63 -9.83
C PHE A 315 -3.74 6.24 -10.37
N TYR A 316 -2.46 6.02 -10.72
CA TYR A 316 -1.97 4.73 -11.21
C TYR A 316 -1.33 3.95 -10.06
N PHE A 317 -1.83 2.74 -9.83
CA PHE A 317 -1.35 1.86 -8.77
C PHE A 317 -1.55 0.39 -9.18
N ASP A 318 -0.57 -0.46 -8.92
CA ASP A 318 -0.60 -1.91 -9.17
C ASP A 318 -1.14 -2.26 -10.59
N SER A 319 -0.54 -1.64 -11.61
CA SER A 319 -0.88 -1.84 -13.03
C SER A 319 -2.29 -1.40 -13.45
N SER A 320 -3.01 -0.66 -12.60
CA SER A 320 -4.36 -0.16 -12.87
C SER A 320 -4.50 1.33 -12.59
N TRP A 321 -5.38 2.00 -13.32
CA TRP A 321 -5.77 3.37 -13.06
C TRP A 321 -7.01 3.44 -12.18
N TYR A 322 -7.04 4.38 -11.26
CA TYR A 322 -8.16 4.70 -10.37
C TYR A 322 -8.49 6.17 -10.48
N LEU A 323 -9.73 6.53 -10.22
CA LEU A 323 -10.16 7.91 -10.18
C LEU A 323 -10.64 8.29 -8.78
N LEU A 324 -10.00 9.30 -8.21
CA LEU A 324 -10.26 9.79 -6.85
C LEU A 324 -10.95 11.16 -6.92
N ASP A 325 -12.14 11.28 -6.36
CA ASP A 325 -12.99 12.48 -6.48
C ASP A 325 -12.43 13.68 -5.72
N SER A 326 -11.96 14.69 -6.46
CA SER A 326 -11.45 15.93 -5.87
C SER A 326 -12.51 16.76 -5.12
N ASN A 327 -13.79 16.53 -5.37
CA ASN A 327 -14.90 17.24 -4.73
C ASN A 327 -15.43 16.50 -3.49
N ASN A 328 -15.00 15.25 -3.29
CA ASN A 328 -15.44 14.42 -2.17
C ASN A 328 -14.23 13.81 -1.45
N ASN A 329 -13.33 14.65 -0.93
CA ASN A 329 -12.19 14.25 -0.10
C ASN A 329 -11.29 13.17 -0.70
N GLY A 330 -11.27 13.00 -2.02
CA GLY A 330 -10.49 11.93 -2.66
C GLY A 330 -11.17 10.56 -2.61
N ALA A 331 -12.49 10.49 -2.44
CA ALA A 331 -13.24 9.24 -2.51
C ALA A 331 -13.01 8.53 -3.84
N MET A 332 -12.69 7.23 -3.80
CA MET A 332 -12.56 6.43 -5.01
C MET A 332 -13.90 6.32 -5.73
N LEU A 333 -13.89 6.62 -7.01
CA LEU A 333 -15.07 6.53 -7.86
C LEU A 333 -15.19 5.15 -8.51
N GLU A 334 -16.42 4.74 -8.73
CA GLU A 334 -16.78 3.49 -9.42
C GLU A 334 -17.85 3.76 -10.48
N GLY A 335 -18.03 2.80 -11.40
CA GLY A 335 -19.01 2.88 -12.47
C GLY A 335 -18.62 3.87 -13.57
N PHE A 336 -19.63 4.37 -14.31
CA PHE A 336 -19.42 5.32 -15.39
C PHE A 336 -19.12 6.73 -14.86
N GLN A 337 -17.96 7.27 -15.26
CA GLN A 337 -17.49 8.59 -14.87
C GLN A 337 -17.18 9.45 -16.10
N SER A 338 -17.56 10.73 -16.07
CA SER A 338 -17.25 11.69 -17.12
C SER A 338 -16.13 12.64 -16.67
N VAL A 339 -15.01 12.62 -17.38
CA VAL A 339 -13.85 13.48 -17.10
C VAL A 339 -13.44 14.20 -18.37
N ASN A 340 -13.40 15.52 -18.35
CA ASN A 340 -13.01 16.36 -19.49
C ASN A 340 -13.78 16.02 -20.80
N GLY A 341 -15.07 15.65 -20.69
CA GLY A 341 -15.91 15.33 -21.83
C GLY A 341 -15.80 13.89 -22.37
N ASN A 342 -14.91 13.08 -21.82
CA ASN A 342 -14.82 11.66 -22.11
C ASN A 342 -15.48 10.84 -21.00
N TRP A 343 -16.09 9.71 -21.36
CA TRP A 343 -16.63 8.75 -20.41
C TRP A 343 -15.63 7.62 -20.18
N TYR A 344 -15.56 7.15 -18.93
CA TYR A 344 -14.73 6.05 -18.47
C TYR A 344 -15.57 5.10 -17.61
N TYR A 345 -15.16 3.86 -17.51
CA TYR A 345 -15.79 2.90 -16.60
C TYR A 345 -14.77 2.37 -15.60
N LEU A 346 -15.09 2.56 -14.33
CA LEU A 346 -14.30 2.12 -13.18
C LEU A 346 -15.03 0.89 -12.60
N ASP A 347 -14.43 -0.27 -12.75
CA ASP A 347 -15.10 -1.54 -12.44
C ASP A 347 -15.13 -1.81 -10.94
N SER A 348 -16.33 -1.84 -10.36
CA SER A 348 -16.54 -2.14 -8.94
C SER A 348 -16.13 -3.57 -8.57
N ASP A 349 -16.25 -4.53 -9.48
CA ASP A 349 -15.86 -5.93 -9.24
C ASP A 349 -14.34 -6.08 -9.21
N SER A 350 -13.62 -5.20 -9.90
CA SER A 350 -12.16 -5.07 -9.90
C SER A 350 -11.65 -4.01 -8.90
N GLY A 351 -12.49 -3.61 -7.93
CA GLY A 351 -12.14 -2.66 -6.87
C GLY A 351 -11.92 -1.23 -7.37
N GLY A 352 -12.68 -0.77 -8.36
CA GLY A 352 -12.63 0.59 -8.90
C GLY A 352 -11.55 0.80 -9.97
N ALA A 353 -10.96 -0.27 -10.49
CA ALA A 353 -9.96 -0.19 -11.55
C ALA A 353 -10.58 0.27 -12.88
N LEU A 354 -9.83 1.10 -13.64
CA LEU A 354 -10.24 1.54 -14.97
C LEU A 354 -10.24 0.37 -15.95
N GLU A 355 -11.38 0.16 -16.60
CA GLU A 355 -11.49 -0.80 -17.68
C GLU A 355 -10.89 -0.26 -18.97
N CYS A 356 -10.08 -1.12 -19.64
CA CYS A 356 -9.42 -0.82 -20.91
C CYS A 356 -9.52 -2.01 -21.87
N ASN A 357 -9.66 -1.72 -23.17
CA ASN A 357 -9.75 -2.73 -24.24
C ASN A 357 -10.89 -3.76 -24.03
N ALA A 358 -11.96 -3.35 -23.38
CA ALA A 358 -13.05 -4.23 -22.96
C ALA A 358 -14.43 -3.62 -23.23
N TRP A 359 -15.43 -4.50 -23.36
CA TRP A 359 -16.83 -4.11 -23.34
C TRP A 359 -17.36 -4.09 -21.91
N VAL A 360 -17.90 -2.96 -21.52
CA VAL A 360 -18.59 -2.78 -20.25
C VAL A 360 -20.08 -2.60 -20.48
N PHE A 361 -20.89 -3.01 -19.52
CA PHE A 361 -22.33 -3.07 -19.68
C PHE A 361 -23.02 -2.24 -18.60
N SER A 362 -23.99 -1.42 -19.04
CA SER A 362 -24.87 -0.73 -18.11
C SER A 362 -26.09 -1.60 -17.76
N GLN A 363 -26.74 -1.27 -16.67
CA GLN A 363 -27.92 -2.02 -16.19
C GLN A 363 -29.10 -2.01 -17.16
N ASP A 364 -29.18 -1.03 -18.04
CA ASP A 364 -30.20 -0.88 -19.08
C ASP A 364 -29.89 -1.66 -20.37
N GLY A 365 -28.83 -2.50 -20.36
CA GLY A 365 -28.46 -3.37 -21.48
C GLY A 365 -27.63 -2.69 -22.57
N ASN A 366 -27.20 -1.44 -22.38
CA ASN A 366 -26.24 -0.84 -23.30
C ASN A 366 -24.84 -1.43 -23.08
N ALA A 367 -24.13 -1.59 -24.20
CA ALA A 367 -22.73 -2.02 -24.23
C ALA A 367 -21.84 -0.83 -24.62
N TYR A 368 -20.74 -0.67 -23.91
CA TYR A 368 -19.78 0.42 -24.17
C TYR A 368 -18.38 -0.18 -24.30
N TYR A 369 -17.67 0.18 -25.35
CA TYR A 369 -16.29 -0.26 -25.53
C TYR A 369 -15.32 0.77 -24.95
N ALA A 370 -14.61 0.40 -23.89
CA ALA A 370 -13.48 1.15 -23.35
C ALA A 370 -12.23 0.85 -24.18
N CYS A 371 -11.64 1.86 -24.82
CA CYS A 371 -10.44 1.67 -25.63
C CYS A 371 -9.18 1.57 -24.74
N SER A 372 -7.99 1.49 -25.34
CA SER A 372 -6.71 1.33 -24.63
C SER A 372 -6.40 2.47 -23.62
N SER A 373 -6.98 3.65 -23.81
CA SER A 373 -6.89 4.75 -22.84
C SER A 373 -7.96 4.69 -21.73
N GLY A 374 -8.84 3.69 -21.76
CA GLY A 374 -10.02 3.58 -20.90
C GLY A 374 -11.21 4.43 -21.35
N ALA A 375 -11.02 5.37 -22.28
CA ALA A 375 -12.13 6.19 -22.76
C ALA A 375 -13.16 5.35 -23.53
N ILE A 376 -14.45 5.62 -23.29
CA ILE A 376 -15.53 4.96 -24.03
C ILE A 376 -15.50 5.44 -25.48
N ALA A 377 -15.20 4.52 -26.37
CA ALA A 377 -14.98 4.77 -27.80
C ALA A 377 -16.17 4.35 -28.68
N LEU A 378 -17.00 3.40 -28.21
CA LEU A 378 -18.15 2.87 -28.92
C LEU A 378 -19.30 2.64 -27.97
N LYS A 379 -20.53 2.72 -28.52
CA LYS A 379 -21.76 2.35 -27.86
C LYS A 379 -22.49 1.31 -28.73
N GLY A 380 -22.96 0.26 -28.10
CA GLY A 380 -23.82 -0.76 -28.70
C GLY A 380 -24.95 -1.15 -27.76
N VAL A 381 -25.70 -2.14 -28.13
CA VAL A 381 -26.75 -2.75 -27.32
C VAL A 381 -26.51 -4.26 -27.25
N LYS A 382 -26.51 -4.81 -26.05
CA LYS A 382 -26.41 -6.23 -25.81
C LYS A 382 -27.81 -6.86 -25.96
N ASP A 383 -27.96 -7.83 -26.83
CA ASP A 383 -29.23 -8.55 -26.99
C ASP A 383 -29.40 -9.65 -25.92
N SER A 384 -30.56 -10.33 -25.98
CA SER A 384 -30.92 -11.38 -25.01
C SER A 384 -30.04 -12.63 -25.07
N VAL A 385 -29.29 -12.83 -26.15
CA VAL A 385 -28.34 -13.94 -26.33
C VAL A 385 -26.87 -13.51 -26.07
N GLY A 386 -26.66 -12.25 -25.72
CA GLY A 386 -25.34 -11.71 -25.37
C GLY A 386 -24.57 -11.10 -26.54
N ALA A 387 -25.15 -11.06 -27.75
CA ALA A 387 -24.52 -10.44 -28.91
C ALA A 387 -24.61 -8.91 -28.82
N ILE A 388 -23.52 -8.23 -29.21
CA ILE A 388 -23.46 -6.77 -29.22
C ILE A 388 -23.82 -6.27 -30.61
N LYS A 389 -24.82 -5.40 -30.69
CA LYS A 389 -25.24 -4.73 -31.93
C LYS A 389 -24.77 -3.28 -31.91
N LEU A 390 -24.10 -2.90 -32.99
CA LEU A 390 -23.68 -1.50 -33.20
C LEU A 390 -24.70 -0.81 -34.08
N ASN A 391 -25.17 0.35 -33.62
CA ASN A 391 -26.08 1.22 -34.34
C ASN A 391 -25.49 2.60 -34.54
N ASP A 392 -25.85 3.28 -35.61
CA ASP A 392 -25.55 4.70 -35.81
C ASP A 392 -26.40 5.59 -34.89
N ALA A 393 -26.21 6.90 -35.00
CA ALA A 393 -26.93 7.89 -34.17
C ALA A 393 -28.46 7.84 -34.38
N GLU A 394 -28.91 7.39 -35.52
CA GLU A 394 -30.33 7.24 -35.90
C GLU A 394 -30.91 5.89 -35.49
N GLY A 395 -30.10 5.02 -34.86
CA GLY A 395 -30.52 3.69 -34.41
C GLY A 395 -30.53 2.62 -35.51
N LYS A 396 -29.98 2.89 -36.68
CA LYS A 396 -29.86 1.95 -37.78
C LYS A 396 -28.63 1.07 -37.61
N PRO A 397 -28.70 -0.26 -37.92
CA PRO A 397 -27.54 -1.13 -37.83
C PRO A 397 -26.35 -0.62 -38.63
N MET A 398 -25.18 -0.55 -38.01
CA MET A 398 -23.90 -0.33 -38.67
C MET A 398 -23.49 -1.65 -39.34
N VAL A 399 -23.21 -1.62 -40.65
CA VAL A 399 -22.95 -2.85 -41.43
C VAL A 399 -21.57 -2.81 -42.06
N GLY A 400 -20.81 -3.87 -41.89
CA GLY A 400 -19.46 -4.00 -42.45
C GLY A 400 -18.37 -3.41 -41.58
N TRP A 401 -17.27 -2.95 -42.21
CA TRP A 401 -16.13 -2.40 -41.52
C TRP A 401 -16.42 -1.02 -40.93
N TYR A 402 -16.07 -0.85 -39.67
CA TYR A 402 -16.17 0.42 -38.95
C TYR A 402 -14.84 0.79 -38.32
N TRP A 403 -14.32 1.98 -38.64
CA TRP A 403 -13.16 2.56 -38.01
C TRP A 403 -13.56 3.40 -36.81
N SER A 404 -13.13 3.04 -35.63
CA SER A 404 -13.28 3.87 -34.45
C SER A 404 -12.10 4.82 -34.30
N SER A 405 -12.33 6.11 -34.52
CA SER A 405 -11.28 7.14 -34.33
C SER A 405 -10.87 7.29 -32.87
N ALA A 406 -11.74 6.99 -31.92
CA ALA A 406 -11.43 7.03 -30.50
C ALA A 406 -10.61 5.81 -30.05
N ALA A 407 -10.94 4.62 -30.55
CA ALA A 407 -10.19 3.39 -30.25
C ALA A 407 -8.96 3.19 -31.18
N GLN A 408 -8.83 3.96 -32.26
CA GLN A 408 -7.79 3.83 -33.28
C GLN A 408 -7.68 2.41 -33.84
N THR A 409 -8.84 1.77 -34.07
CA THR A 409 -8.90 0.39 -34.57
C THR A 409 -10.17 0.13 -35.38
N TRP A 410 -10.21 -1.02 -36.08
CA TRP A 410 -11.32 -1.48 -36.88
C TRP A 410 -12.16 -2.51 -36.13
N PHE A 411 -13.47 -2.45 -36.37
CA PHE A 411 -14.46 -3.44 -35.99
C PHE A 411 -15.23 -3.91 -37.25
N TYR A 412 -15.81 -5.07 -37.18
CA TYR A 412 -16.65 -5.59 -38.28
C TYR A 412 -17.97 -6.08 -37.73
N THR A 413 -19.05 -5.71 -38.42
CA THR A 413 -20.42 -6.14 -38.11
C THR A 413 -21.05 -6.86 -39.31
N ASP A 414 -21.94 -7.78 -39.02
CA ASP A 414 -22.76 -8.43 -40.03
C ASP A 414 -23.89 -7.53 -40.56
N PRO A 415 -24.74 -8.00 -41.52
CA PRO A 415 -25.87 -7.24 -42.05
C PRO A 415 -26.90 -6.80 -41.01
N ASP A 416 -26.98 -7.48 -39.87
CA ASP A 416 -27.88 -7.16 -38.77
C ASP A 416 -27.24 -6.22 -37.74
N GLY A 417 -26.03 -5.74 -38.01
CA GLY A 417 -25.22 -4.87 -37.12
C GLY A 417 -24.55 -5.59 -35.96
N VAL A 418 -24.55 -6.93 -35.95
CA VAL A 418 -23.94 -7.72 -34.88
C VAL A 418 -22.43 -7.70 -35.01
N LEU A 419 -21.75 -7.30 -33.95
CA LEU A 419 -20.29 -7.29 -33.83
C LEU A 419 -19.73 -8.71 -34.04
N GLN A 420 -18.86 -8.87 -35.01
CA GLN A 420 -18.22 -10.14 -35.32
C GLN A 420 -16.92 -10.30 -34.49
N ARG A 421 -16.56 -11.58 -34.25
CA ARG A 421 -15.40 -11.99 -33.44
C ARG A 421 -14.77 -13.23 -34.04
N GLY A 422 -13.52 -13.50 -33.64
CA GLY A 422 -12.77 -14.64 -34.17
C GLY A 422 -12.41 -14.51 -35.62
N TRP A 423 -12.17 -15.64 -36.28
CA TRP A 423 -11.81 -15.68 -37.69
C TRP A 423 -13.02 -15.39 -38.61
N GLN A 424 -12.85 -14.41 -39.50
CA GLN A 424 -13.88 -13.97 -40.44
C GLN A 424 -13.35 -13.96 -41.86
N LEU A 425 -14.10 -14.57 -42.77
CA LEU A 425 -13.83 -14.52 -44.21
C LEU A 425 -14.62 -13.36 -44.85
N ILE A 426 -13.96 -12.26 -45.13
CA ILE A 426 -14.57 -11.01 -45.60
C ILE A 426 -13.97 -10.66 -46.97
N GLY A 427 -14.82 -10.61 -48.02
CA GLY A 427 -14.35 -10.30 -49.36
C GLY A 427 -13.31 -11.29 -49.90
N GLY A 428 -13.38 -12.56 -49.49
CA GLY A 428 -12.44 -13.61 -49.89
C GLY A 428 -11.09 -13.57 -49.19
N LYS A 429 -10.95 -12.77 -48.11
CA LYS A 429 -9.74 -12.68 -47.28
C LYS A 429 -10.06 -12.95 -45.84
N TRP A 430 -9.16 -13.63 -45.13
CA TRP A 430 -9.32 -13.93 -43.74
C TRP A 430 -8.81 -12.77 -42.87
N TYR A 431 -9.54 -12.48 -41.81
CA TYR A 431 -9.25 -11.54 -40.76
C TYR A 431 -9.47 -12.22 -39.41
N HIS A 432 -8.77 -11.81 -38.40
CA HIS A 432 -9.07 -12.20 -37.02
C HIS A 432 -9.53 -10.98 -36.25
N LEU A 433 -10.71 -11.11 -35.65
CA LEU A 433 -11.29 -10.13 -34.75
C LEU A 433 -11.19 -10.72 -33.36
N ASP A 434 -10.62 -9.97 -32.41
CA ASP A 434 -10.39 -10.44 -31.08
C ASP A 434 -11.64 -11.07 -30.46
N ASN A 435 -11.48 -12.22 -29.81
CA ASN A 435 -12.59 -13.03 -29.33
C ASN A 435 -13.45 -12.37 -28.24
N GLU A 436 -12.85 -11.41 -27.49
CA GLU A 436 -13.53 -10.70 -26.41
C GLU A 436 -14.01 -9.32 -26.86
N SER A 437 -13.13 -8.55 -27.45
CA SER A 437 -13.39 -7.15 -27.81
C SER A 437 -14.01 -6.96 -29.20
N GLY A 438 -13.79 -7.88 -30.13
CA GLY A 438 -14.13 -7.71 -31.54
C GLY A 438 -13.20 -6.77 -32.30
N VAL A 439 -12.10 -6.36 -31.73
CA VAL A 439 -11.07 -5.51 -32.34
C VAL A 439 -10.35 -6.30 -33.43
N MET A 440 -10.11 -5.68 -34.59
CA MET A 440 -9.32 -6.28 -35.64
C MET A 440 -7.86 -6.44 -35.23
N ASN A 441 -7.37 -7.66 -35.22
CA ASN A 441 -5.98 -7.95 -34.90
C ASN A 441 -5.05 -7.61 -36.06
N THR A 442 -3.83 -7.18 -35.75
CA THR A 442 -2.73 -6.96 -36.69
C THR A 442 -1.42 -7.45 -36.07
N GLY A 443 -0.45 -7.79 -36.91
CA GLY A 443 0.83 -8.32 -36.46
C GLY A 443 0.79 -9.81 -36.14
N TRP A 444 1.75 -10.26 -35.32
CA TRP A 444 1.82 -11.66 -34.91
C TRP A 444 0.69 -12.01 -33.95
N PHE A 445 0.01 -13.08 -34.25
CA PHE A 445 -1.12 -13.59 -33.49
C PHE A 445 -0.97 -15.11 -33.27
N ARG A 446 -1.13 -15.56 -32.05
CA ARG A 446 -1.18 -16.97 -31.70
C ARG A 446 -2.61 -17.35 -31.36
N ASP A 447 -3.16 -18.28 -32.13
CA ASP A 447 -4.55 -18.75 -31.96
C ASP A 447 -4.64 -19.86 -30.89
N ASP A 448 -5.87 -20.21 -30.52
CA ASP A 448 -6.18 -21.26 -29.54
C ASP A 448 -5.73 -22.67 -30.02
N ASP A 449 -5.54 -22.87 -31.32
CA ASP A 449 -4.95 -24.09 -31.90
C ASP A 449 -3.42 -24.20 -31.60
N GLY A 450 -2.84 -23.16 -31.04
CA GLY A 450 -1.42 -23.07 -30.70
C GLY A 450 -0.51 -22.69 -31.87
N LEU A 451 -1.06 -22.44 -33.04
CA LEU A 451 -0.33 -22.03 -34.24
C LEU A 451 -0.17 -20.50 -34.28
N TRP A 452 0.87 -20.08 -35.00
CA TRP A 452 1.15 -18.65 -35.17
C TRP A 452 0.65 -18.21 -36.57
N TYR A 453 0.02 -17.05 -36.57
CA TYR A 453 -0.48 -16.35 -37.74
C TYR A 453 0.11 -14.95 -37.78
N TYR A 454 0.11 -14.33 -38.93
CA TYR A 454 0.43 -12.93 -39.08
C TYR A 454 -0.67 -12.18 -39.79
N LEU A 455 -1.23 -11.19 -39.14
CA LEU A 455 -2.24 -10.30 -39.71
C LEU A 455 -1.51 -9.04 -40.20
N MET A 456 -1.62 -8.76 -41.49
CA MET A 456 -1.04 -7.58 -42.13
C MET A 456 -1.53 -6.28 -41.41
N SER A 457 -0.89 -5.15 -41.65
CA SER A 457 -1.40 -3.84 -41.17
C SER A 457 -2.82 -3.52 -41.68
N SER A 458 -3.25 -4.14 -42.77
CA SER A 458 -4.64 -4.12 -43.29
C SER A 458 -5.58 -5.07 -42.55
N GLY A 459 -5.12 -5.86 -41.58
CA GLY A 459 -5.84 -6.92 -40.89
C GLY A 459 -5.92 -8.25 -41.65
N GLN A 460 -5.50 -8.29 -42.93
CA GLN A 460 -5.57 -9.51 -43.72
C GLN A 460 -4.55 -10.54 -43.25
N MET A 461 -4.98 -11.80 -43.15
CA MET A 461 -4.12 -12.93 -42.81
C MET A 461 -3.08 -13.17 -43.92
N ALA A 462 -1.83 -13.28 -43.54
CA ALA A 462 -0.73 -13.62 -44.43
C ALA A 462 -0.80 -15.06 -44.89
N THR A 463 -0.47 -15.31 -46.17
CA THR A 463 -0.27 -16.63 -46.74
C THR A 463 0.93 -16.59 -47.69
N GLY A 464 1.61 -17.72 -47.89
CA GLY A 464 2.82 -17.77 -48.72
C GLY A 464 4.02 -17.06 -48.03
N TRP A 465 4.97 -16.63 -48.85
CA TRP A 465 6.14 -15.88 -48.35
C TRP A 465 5.79 -14.43 -48.09
N ASN A 466 6.21 -13.95 -46.91
CA ASN A 466 6.02 -12.57 -46.50
C ASN A 466 7.29 -12.04 -45.82
N SER A 467 7.73 -10.86 -46.26
CA SER A 467 8.78 -10.11 -45.62
C SER A 467 8.19 -9.34 -44.42
N ILE A 468 8.54 -9.72 -43.21
CA ILE A 468 8.05 -9.10 -41.98
C ILE A 468 9.26 -8.59 -41.22
N GLU A 469 9.30 -7.27 -40.97
CA GLU A 469 10.44 -6.57 -40.40
C GLU A 469 11.73 -6.86 -41.21
N ASN A 470 12.66 -7.64 -40.66
CA ASN A 470 13.90 -8.00 -41.31
C ASN A 470 14.03 -9.50 -41.59
N GLY A 471 12.91 -10.26 -41.59
CA GLY A 471 12.87 -11.70 -41.82
C GLY A 471 11.88 -12.11 -42.90
N GLU A 472 12.16 -13.25 -43.57
CA GLU A 472 11.26 -13.89 -44.53
C GLU A 472 10.54 -15.05 -43.82
N TYR A 473 9.22 -15.00 -43.80
CA TYR A 473 8.36 -15.98 -43.15
C TYR A 473 7.44 -16.63 -44.17
N PHE A 474 7.25 -17.93 -44.03
CA PHE A 474 6.31 -18.67 -44.88
C PHE A 474 5.09 -19.09 -44.09
N PHE A 475 3.90 -18.78 -44.64
CA PHE A 475 2.62 -19.16 -44.09
C PHE A 475 1.94 -20.15 -45.07
N ASN A 476 1.42 -21.25 -44.55
CA ASN A 476 0.69 -22.22 -45.40
C ASN A 476 -0.62 -21.62 -45.93
N ALA A 477 -1.34 -22.40 -46.72
CA ALA A 477 -2.62 -21.96 -47.32
C ALA A 477 -3.72 -21.68 -46.27
N ALA A 478 -3.60 -22.24 -45.06
CA ALA A 478 -4.47 -21.96 -43.91
C ALA A 478 -3.99 -20.74 -43.10
N GLY A 479 -2.87 -20.09 -43.49
CA GLY A 479 -2.31 -18.92 -42.82
C GLY A 479 -1.42 -19.22 -41.63
N ALA A 480 -1.25 -20.48 -41.24
CA ALA A 480 -0.36 -20.83 -40.17
C ALA A 480 1.10 -20.68 -40.59
N TRP A 481 1.90 -20.05 -39.71
CA TRP A 481 3.34 -19.95 -39.93
C TRP A 481 3.98 -21.34 -39.88
N VAL A 482 4.69 -21.67 -40.94
CA VAL A 482 5.45 -22.90 -41.05
C VAL A 482 6.83 -22.60 -41.62
N GLU A 483 7.80 -23.32 -41.13
CA GLU A 483 9.07 -23.33 -41.78
C GLU A 483 9.06 -24.35 -42.92
N PRO A 484 9.39 -23.95 -44.13
CA PRO A 484 9.50 -24.90 -45.22
C PRO A 484 10.70 -25.82 -44.97
N GLU A 485 10.45 -27.11 -44.72
CA GLU A 485 11.47 -28.14 -44.78
C GLU A 485 12.02 -28.22 -46.19
N ARG A 486 13.23 -27.74 -46.44
CA ARG A 486 13.82 -27.66 -47.77
C ARG A 486 14.64 -28.89 -48.16
N SER A 487 15.01 -29.75 -47.23
CA SER A 487 15.77 -30.98 -47.51
C SER A 487 15.62 -32.01 -46.40
N ALA A 488 15.80 -33.29 -46.74
CA ALA A 488 15.95 -34.36 -45.77
C ALA A 488 17.15 -34.04 -44.85
N ARG A 489 17.00 -34.28 -43.55
CA ARG A 489 18.08 -34.08 -42.56
C ARG A 489 19.27 -34.98 -42.88
N THR A 490 20.47 -34.43 -42.87
CA THR A 490 21.67 -35.21 -42.92
C THR A 490 21.85 -36.03 -41.63
N SER A 491 22.77 -37.02 -41.64
CA SER A 491 23.07 -37.79 -40.48
C SER A 491 23.62 -36.94 -39.34
N PHE A 492 24.41 -35.89 -39.62
CA PHE A 492 24.92 -34.94 -38.64
C PHE A 492 23.83 -34.06 -38.04
N GLN A 493 22.90 -33.54 -38.86
CA GLN A 493 21.75 -32.80 -38.35
C GLN A 493 20.88 -33.65 -37.43
N SER A 494 20.62 -34.90 -37.81
CA SER A 494 19.87 -35.87 -36.98
C SER A 494 20.56 -36.14 -35.64
N GLN A 495 21.88 -36.23 -35.61
CA GLN A 495 22.67 -36.39 -34.39
C GLN A 495 22.55 -35.15 -33.50
N ILE A 496 22.67 -33.92 -34.04
CA ILE A 496 22.51 -32.69 -33.27
C ILE A 496 21.13 -32.65 -32.62
N VAL A 497 20.06 -32.90 -33.39
CA VAL A 497 18.69 -32.90 -32.86
C VAL A 497 18.53 -33.95 -31.74
N SER A 498 19.01 -35.17 -31.95
CA SER A 498 18.97 -36.20 -30.90
C SER A 498 19.70 -35.75 -29.62
N ARG A 499 20.82 -35.08 -29.77
CA ARG A 499 21.58 -34.55 -28.62
C ARG A 499 20.89 -33.40 -27.91
N CYS A 500 20.19 -32.54 -28.63
CA CYS A 500 19.38 -31.49 -27.99
C CYS A 500 18.39 -32.03 -26.95
N TYR A 501 17.82 -33.23 -27.20
CA TYR A 501 16.89 -33.88 -26.28
C TYR A 501 17.58 -34.69 -25.17
N ASN A 502 18.86 -35.06 -25.32
CA ASN A 502 19.55 -35.96 -24.42
C ASN A 502 20.66 -35.29 -23.57
N VAL A 503 21.17 -34.14 -23.96
CA VAL A 503 22.15 -33.38 -23.18
C VAL A 503 21.43 -32.60 -22.08
N PRO A 504 21.74 -32.89 -20.79
CA PRO A 504 21.07 -32.20 -19.69
C PRO A 504 21.47 -30.72 -19.63
N SER A 505 20.68 -29.92 -18.90
CA SER A 505 21.02 -28.54 -18.63
C SER A 505 22.25 -28.43 -17.75
N PRO A 506 23.29 -27.68 -18.15
CA PRO A 506 24.44 -27.40 -17.29
C PRO A 506 24.11 -26.39 -16.16
N GLY A 507 22.96 -25.73 -16.23
CA GLY A 507 22.48 -24.76 -15.23
C GLY A 507 21.99 -23.44 -15.81
N VAL A 508 21.56 -22.56 -14.93
CA VAL A 508 21.07 -21.23 -15.29
C VAL A 508 22.21 -20.35 -15.82
N GLY A 509 21.98 -19.64 -16.92
CA GLY A 509 22.96 -18.71 -17.53
C GLY A 509 24.03 -19.40 -18.38
N LEU A 510 23.99 -20.72 -18.57
CA LEU A 510 24.94 -21.54 -19.31
C LEU A 510 24.36 -22.01 -20.66
N CYS A 511 23.69 -21.11 -21.39
CA CYS A 511 23.06 -21.44 -22.67
C CYS A 511 24.09 -21.78 -23.77
N SER A 512 25.21 -21.08 -23.82
CA SER A 512 26.30 -21.35 -24.78
C SER A 512 27.08 -22.62 -24.43
N GLU A 513 27.25 -22.93 -23.14
CA GLU A 513 27.88 -24.19 -22.69
C GLU A 513 27.05 -25.40 -23.11
N TRP A 514 25.71 -25.33 -22.91
CA TRP A 514 24.83 -26.39 -23.41
C TRP A 514 24.95 -26.59 -24.91
N VAL A 515 24.97 -25.50 -25.70
CA VAL A 515 25.21 -25.56 -27.15
C VAL A 515 26.55 -26.26 -27.44
N SER A 516 27.58 -25.89 -26.73
CA SER A 516 28.92 -26.50 -26.89
C SER A 516 28.93 -28.00 -26.60
N GLU A 517 28.25 -28.42 -25.54
CA GLU A 517 28.11 -29.84 -25.18
C GLU A 517 27.29 -30.63 -26.23
N VAL A 518 26.25 -30.01 -26.81
CA VAL A 518 25.49 -30.64 -27.90
C VAL A 518 26.38 -30.86 -29.13
N PHE A 519 27.19 -29.88 -29.50
CA PHE A 519 27.98 -29.91 -30.75
C PHE A 519 29.30 -30.67 -30.63
N TYR A 520 29.97 -30.69 -29.47
CA TYR A 520 31.32 -31.23 -29.32
C TYR A 520 31.49 -32.68 -29.85
N PRO A 521 30.63 -33.65 -29.49
CA PRO A 521 30.82 -35.03 -29.99
C PRO A 521 30.54 -35.22 -31.48
N VAL A 522 29.79 -34.31 -32.08
CA VAL A 522 29.44 -34.35 -33.51
C VAL A 522 30.53 -33.67 -34.36
N ARG A 523 31.14 -32.61 -33.81
CA ARG A 523 32.13 -31.77 -34.51
C ARG A 523 33.59 -32.13 -34.17
N GLY A 524 33.84 -32.83 -33.05
CA GLY A 524 35.18 -33.11 -32.59
C GLY A 524 35.93 -31.87 -32.05
N SER A 525 35.31 -30.70 -32.08
CA SER A 525 35.85 -29.44 -31.53
C SER A 525 34.82 -28.82 -30.59
N TYR A 526 35.27 -28.37 -29.42
CA TYR A 526 34.41 -27.71 -28.44
C TYR A 526 34.19 -26.24 -28.85
N PRO A 527 32.97 -25.86 -29.21
CA PRO A 527 32.68 -24.44 -29.50
C PRO A 527 32.81 -23.61 -28.22
N ASN A 528 33.74 -22.67 -28.18
CA ASN A 528 33.98 -21.84 -27.01
C ASN A 528 33.37 -20.43 -27.20
N GLY A 529 33.04 -19.80 -26.09
CA GLY A 529 32.54 -18.42 -26.02
C GLY A 529 31.15 -18.30 -25.44
N ASP A 530 30.79 -17.09 -25.05
CA ASP A 530 29.45 -16.75 -24.63
C ASP A 530 28.47 -16.70 -25.81
N ALA A 531 27.19 -16.58 -25.56
CA ALA A 531 26.18 -16.50 -26.63
C ALA A 531 26.40 -15.28 -27.55
N CYS A 532 26.90 -14.17 -27.01
CA CYS A 532 27.27 -13.00 -27.81
C CYS A 532 28.48 -13.28 -28.71
N ASP A 533 29.50 -14.03 -28.23
CA ASP A 533 30.66 -14.41 -29.05
C ASP A 533 30.22 -15.33 -30.19
N MET A 534 29.39 -16.33 -29.90
CA MET A 534 28.84 -17.24 -30.91
C MET A 534 27.97 -16.51 -31.94
N PHE A 535 27.21 -15.50 -31.48
CA PHE A 535 26.44 -14.63 -32.38
C PHE A 535 27.35 -13.91 -33.37
N TRP A 536 28.36 -13.19 -32.90
CA TRP A 536 29.24 -12.38 -33.74
C TRP A 536 30.11 -13.23 -34.67
N ASN A 537 30.51 -14.38 -34.21
CA ASN A 537 31.41 -15.24 -34.97
C ASN A 537 30.71 -16.12 -35.99
N TRP A 538 29.44 -16.53 -35.73
CA TRP A 538 28.80 -17.61 -36.54
C TRP A 538 27.39 -17.30 -37.04
N CYS A 539 26.69 -16.29 -36.52
CA CYS A 539 25.34 -15.94 -36.96
C CYS A 539 25.40 -14.76 -37.94
N HIS A 540 25.22 -15.05 -39.23
CA HIS A 540 25.36 -14.05 -40.29
C HIS A 540 24.12 -13.91 -41.16
N SER A 541 23.07 -14.69 -40.93
CA SER A 541 21.84 -14.66 -41.73
C SER A 541 20.64 -14.27 -40.88
N ARG A 542 19.71 -13.57 -41.52
CA ARG A 542 18.35 -13.30 -41.06
C ARG A 542 17.31 -13.86 -42.04
N ASP A 543 17.78 -14.43 -43.13
CA ASP A 543 16.92 -15.01 -44.17
C ASP A 543 16.45 -16.40 -43.71
N ILE A 544 15.18 -16.51 -43.38
CA ILE A 544 14.57 -17.78 -42.92
C ILE A 544 14.77 -18.91 -43.96
N SER A 545 14.92 -18.56 -45.22
CA SER A 545 15.17 -19.55 -46.29
C SER A 545 16.53 -20.24 -46.14
N GLN A 546 17.44 -19.64 -45.40
CA GLN A 546 18.78 -20.18 -45.15
C GLN A 546 18.88 -20.89 -43.77
N LEU A 547 17.83 -20.83 -42.97
CA LEU A 547 17.82 -21.53 -41.67
C LEU A 547 17.66 -23.03 -41.90
N LYS A 548 18.65 -23.81 -41.47
CA LYS A 548 18.66 -25.26 -41.57
C LYS A 548 18.74 -25.91 -40.19
N VAL A 549 18.17 -27.13 -40.09
CA VAL A 549 18.26 -27.92 -38.86
C VAL A 549 19.71 -28.06 -38.40
N GLY A 550 19.96 -27.82 -37.12
CA GLY A 550 21.30 -27.81 -36.53
C GLY A 550 22.02 -26.47 -36.59
N MET A 551 21.45 -25.41 -37.16
CA MET A 551 21.97 -24.07 -36.98
C MET A 551 21.67 -23.53 -35.59
N ILE A 552 22.55 -22.70 -35.06
CA ILE A 552 22.26 -21.90 -33.89
C ILE A 552 21.46 -20.65 -34.29
N VAL A 553 20.59 -20.23 -33.39
CA VAL A 553 19.85 -18.98 -33.45
C VAL A 553 20.22 -18.20 -32.20
N ALA A 554 20.75 -16.98 -32.36
CA ALA A 554 21.28 -16.24 -31.23
C ALA A 554 20.96 -14.74 -31.28
N VAL A 555 21.04 -14.09 -30.12
CA VAL A 555 21.07 -12.65 -29.94
C VAL A 555 22.27 -12.27 -29.08
N PRO A 556 22.98 -11.17 -29.40
CA PRO A 556 24.16 -10.78 -28.64
C PRO A 556 23.82 -10.17 -27.29
N THR A 557 22.62 -9.57 -27.17
CA THR A 557 22.08 -8.98 -25.92
C THR A 557 20.55 -9.00 -25.91
N HIS A 558 19.96 -9.03 -24.70
CA HIS A 558 18.52 -8.84 -24.49
C HIS A 558 18.23 -8.30 -23.08
N THR A 559 17.06 -7.70 -22.86
CA THR A 559 16.70 -7.01 -21.61
C THR A 559 16.13 -7.89 -20.51
N HIS A 560 15.83 -9.17 -20.76
CA HIS A 560 15.09 -10.02 -19.81
C HIS A 560 15.87 -10.42 -18.56
N THR A 561 17.21 -10.41 -18.63
CA THR A 561 18.07 -10.74 -17.48
C THR A 561 19.36 -9.91 -17.52
N ASN A 562 19.99 -9.71 -16.36
CA ASN A 562 21.31 -9.05 -16.28
C ASN A 562 22.40 -9.81 -17.08
N ALA A 563 22.35 -11.13 -17.07
CA ALA A 563 23.23 -11.99 -17.87
C ALA A 563 22.96 -11.79 -19.36
N GLY A 564 21.69 -11.79 -19.78
CA GLY A 564 21.29 -11.56 -21.16
C GLY A 564 21.64 -10.18 -21.69
N ALA A 565 21.61 -9.16 -20.85
CA ALA A 565 22.05 -7.81 -21.23
C ALA A 565 23.56 -7.72 -21.52
N ARG A 566 24.36 -8.67 -21.03
CA ARG A 566 25.81 -8.70 -21.18
C ARG A 566 26.30 -9.77 -22.15
N TRP A 567 25.72 -10.98 -22.13
CA TRP A 567 26.22 -12.13 -22.88
C TRP A 567 25.21 -12.71 -23.87
N GLY A 568 24.02 -12.14 -23.98
CA GLY A 568 23.00 -12.56 -24.93
C GLY A 568 22.31 -13.88 -24.59
N HIS A 569 21.71 -14.52 -25.60
CA HIS A 569 21.08 -15.82 -25.51
C HIS A 569 21.19 -16.60 -26.82
N ILE A 570 21.14 -17.92 -26.73
CA ILE A 570 21.36 -18.81 -27.87
C ILE A 570 20.47 -20.05 -27.78
N ALA A 571 19.99 -20.51 -28.94
CA ALA A 571 19.23 -21.73 -29.14
C ALA A 571 19.76 -22.54 -30.32
N ILE A 572 19.32 -23.76 -30.46
CA ILE A 572 19.58 -24.63 -31.62
C ILE A 572 18.27 -24.84 -32.36
N TYR A 573 18.24 -24.60 -33.66
CA TYR A 573 17.08 -24.90 -34.50
C TYR A 573 16.98 -26.43 -34.75
N VAL A 574 15.89 -27.04 -34.31
CA VAL A 574 15.68 -28.49 -34.38
C VAL A 574 14.73 -28.94 -35.47
N GLY A 575 14.24 -27.99 -36.30
CA GLY A 575 13.28 -28.25 -37.37
C GLY A 575 11.84 -28.07 -36.95
N ASN A 576 10.93 -28.12 -37.94
CA ASN A 576 9.47 -27.95 -37.75
C ASN A 576 9.09 -26.65 -37.03
N GLY A 577 9.82 -25.56 -37.29
CA GLY A 577 9.60 -24.28 -36.64
C GLY A 577 9.92 -24.24 -35.15
N MET A 578 10.76 -25.15 -34.65
CA MET A 578 11.10 -25.26 -33.25
C MET A 578 12.58 -25.01 -32.98
N VAL A 579 12.86 -24.33 -31.91
CA VAL A 579 14.20 -24.18 -31.33
C VAL A 579 14.25 -24.79 -29.93
N MET A 580 15.45 -25.21 -29.53
CA MET A 580 15.71 -25.65 -28.15
C MET A 580 16.80 -24.78 -27.54
N ASP A 581 16.59 -24.37 -26.30
CA ASP A 581 17.51 -23.52 -25.54
C ASP A 581 17.63 -23.99 -24.09
N ASN A 582 18.67 -23.50 -23.39
CA ASN A 582 18.86 -23.71 -21.97
C ASN A 582 18.59 -22.39 -21.20
N ILE A 583 17.60 -22.43 -20.31
CA ILE A 583 17.26 -21.34 -19.38
C ILE A 583 17.40 -21.74 -17.90
N GLY A 584 18.24 -22.76 -17.62
CA GLY A 584 18.34 -23.48 -16.36
C GLY A 584 17.68 -24.85 -16.41
N TYR A 585 16.87 -25.07 -17.43
CA TYR A 585 16.37 -26.36 -17.92
C TYR A 585 16.30 -26.29 -19.44
N ILE A 586 16.27 -27.43 -20.09
CA ILE A 586 16.14 -27.51 -21.55
C ILE A 586 14.69 -27.28 -21.94
N ARG A 587 14.47 -26.29 -22.77
CA ARG A 587 13.16 -25.89 -23.27
C ARG A 587 13.09 -26.05 -24.78
N ALA A 588 11.98 -26.58 -25.29
CA ALA A 588 11.61 -26.50 -26.69
C ALA A 588 10.51 -25.45 -26.86
N THR A 589 10.66 -24.55 -27.83
CA THR A 589 9.68 -23.50 -28.12
C THR A 589 9.63 -23.18 -29.60
N SER A 590 8.55 -22.51 -30.06
CA SER A 590 8.48 -22.12 -31.47
C SER A 590 9.56 -21.08 -31.79
N LEU A 591 10.14 -21.17 -32.98
CA LEU A 591 11.12 -20.23 -33.47
C LEU A 591 10.53 -18.80 -33.49
N ALA A 592 9.30 -18.64 -33.93
CA ALA A 592 8.64 -17.33 -33.96
C ALA A 592 8.56 -16.68 -32.59
N TRP A 593 8.07 -17.45 -31.58
CA TRP A 593 8.05 -16.95 -30.22
C TRP A 593 9.45 -16.57 -29.74
N TRP A 594 10.45 -17.40 -30.00
CA TRP A 594 11.83 -17.19 -29.56
C TRP A 594 12.42 -15.92 -30.19
N LEU A 595 12.22 -15.75 -31.51
CA LEU A 595 12.68 -14.56 -32.24
C LEU A 595 12.03 -13.30 -31.70
N ASN A 596 10.71 -13.29 -31.51
CA ASN A 596 9.99 -12.14 -30.96
C ASN A 596 10.39 -11.83 -29.52
N TYR A 597 10.48 -12.86 -28.67
CA TYR A 597 10.80 -12.71 -27.25
C TYR A 597 12.20 -12.10 -27.04
N TYR A 598 13.21 -12.57 -27.76
CA TYR A 598 14.59 -12.10 -27.60
C TYR A 598 14.97 -10.90 -28.46
N HIS A 599 14.10 -10.44 -29.36
CA HIS A 599 14.32 -9.23 -30.16
C HIS A 599 14.04 -7.94 -29.33
N THR A 600 14.89 -7.67 -28.37
CA THR A 600 14.72 -6.50 -27.47
C THR A 600 15.76 -5.41 -27.68
N THR A 601 17.02 -5.78 -27.85
CA THR A 601 18.15 -4.86 -28.05
C THR A 601 18.87 -5.09 -29.37
N ALA A 602 18.73 -6.30 -29.93
CA ALA A 602 19.34 -6.67 -31.18
C ALA A 602 18.45 -7.67 -31.93
N THR A 603 18.51 -7.67 -33.25
CA THR A 603 17.78 -8.64 -34.10
C THR A 603 18.45 -9.99 -34.02
N PRO A 604 17.69 -11.08 -33.73
CA PRO A 604 18.21 -12.45 -33.79
C PRO A 604 18.77 -12.79 -35.17
N GLN A 605 19.81 -13.61 -35.20
CA GLN A 605 20.44 -14.13 -36.40
C GLN A 605 20.76 -15.62 -36.21
N TRP A 606 21.05 -16.31 -37.32
CA TRP A 606 21.40 -17.72 -37.31
C TRP A 606 22.58 -18.02 -38.19
N GLY A 607 23.19 -19.17 -37.93
CA GLY A 607 24.33 -19.65 -38.69
C GLY A 607 24.84 -20.99 -38.19
N TRP A 608 25.82 -21.51 -38.91
CA TRP A 608 26.48 -22.78 -38.55
C TRP A 608 27.54 -22.56 -37.48
N VAL A 609 27.51 -23.40 -36.46
CA VAL A 609 28.56 -23.46 -35.45
C VAL A 609 29.92 -23.65 -36.14
N LEU A 610 30.91 -22.83 -35.77
CA LEU A 610 32.25 -22.82 -36.37
C LEU A 610 32.24 -22.49 -37.90
N ASN A 611 31.17 -21.85 -38.39
CA ASN A 611 30.97 -21.53 -39.82
C ASN A 611 31.05 -22.77 -40.74
N THR A 612 30.75 -23.97 -40.22
CA THR A 612 30.86 -25.21 -40.97
C THR A 612 29.49 -25.90 -41.07
N PRO A 613 28.90 -26.02 -42.28
CA PRO A 613 27.66 -26.74 -42.51
C PRO A 613 27.68 -28.17 -42.01
N LEU A 614 26.50 -28.68 -41.60
CA LEU A 614 26.26 -30.08 -41.21
C LEU A 614 25.70 -30.87 -42.44
N GLU A 615 26.27 -30.63 -43.60
CA GLU A 615 25.84 -31.28 -44.84
C GLU A 615 26.55 -32.62 -45.07
#